data_229028374b6f7a74359ea477e6406121
#
_entry.id   229028374b6f7a74359ea477e6406121
#
_cell.length_a   1.000
_cell.length_b   1.000
_cell.length_c   1.000
_cell.angle_alpha   90.00
_cell.angle_beta   90.00
_cell.angle_gamma   90.00
#
_symmetry.space_group_name_H-M   'P 1'
#
loop_
_entity.id
_entity.type
_entity.pdbx_description
1 polymer ?
#
loop_
_entity_poly.entity_id
_entity_poly.type
_entity_poly.pdbx_seq_one_letter_code
_entity_poly.pdbx_strand_id
1 'polypeptide(L)'
;MQRTYAPAGVVPPAPEHIARKLPKRMVQLERMATGFEPDRRYSEFEVNVTLMAFALDHVFARRLLVEWGFLGRETDGSAYWLLRTERPETAPR
;
A
#
# COMPACT_ATOMS: atom_id res chain seq x y z
N MET A 1 -15.55 -18.13 12.83
CA MET A 1 -15.42 -18.23 12.37
C MET A 1 -15.24 -18.27 11.81
N GLN A 2 -15.36 -17.83 11.62
CA GLN A 2 -15.26 -17.87 11.09
C GLN A 2 -15.00 -17.71 10.29
N ARG A 3 -15.00 -17.66 9.79
CA ARG A 3 -14.73 -17.47 8.94
C ARG A 3 -14.57 -17.65 8.09
N THR A 4 -14.49 -17.56 8.10
CA THR A 4 -14.64 -17.72 7.14
C THR A 4 -14.34 -17.50 6.10
N TYR A 5 -14.67 -18.39 5.56
CA TYR A 5 -14.20 -18.08 4.40
C TYR A 5 -15.21 -18.02 3.43
N ALA A 6 -15.18 -17.04 2.72
CA ALA A 6 -16.20 -16.76 1.75
C ALA A 6 -16.23 -17.81 0.68
N PRO A 7 -17.40 -18.16 0.19
CA PRO A 7 -17.49 -18.98 -1.00
C PRO A 7 -16.85 -18.27 -2.17
N ALA A 8 -16.52 -19.03 -3.18
CA ALA A 8 -15.95 -18.47 -4.38
C ALA A 8 -16.90 -17.43 -4.97
N GLY A 9 -16.34 -16.34 -5.45
CA GLY A 9 -17.13 -15.28 -6.02
C GLY A 9 -17.70 -14.30 -5.03
N VAL A 10 -17.62 -14.62 -3.78
CA VAL A 10 -18.08 -13.72 -2.73
C VAL A 10 -16.85 -13.13 -2.07
N VAL A 11 -16.74 -11.81 -2.16
CA VAL A 11 -15.68 -11.13 -1.46
C VAL A 11 -16.16 -10.87 -0.06
N PRO A 12 -15.58 -11.52 0.92
CA PRO A 12 -16.04 -11.30 2.28
C PRO A 12 -15.62 -9.91 2.73
N PRO A 13 -16.36 -9.36 3.67
CA PRO A 13 -15.86 -8.18 4.34
C PRO A 13 -14.52 -8.53 4.98
N ALA A 14 -13.69 -7.56 5.18
CA ALA A 14 -12.42 -7.80 5.83
C ALA A 14 -12.70 -8.43 7.19
N PRO A 15 -12.01 -9.51 7.52
CA PRO A 15 -12.15 -10.07 8.85
C PRO A 15 -11.86 -9.03 9.90
N GLU A 16 -12.49 -9.16 11.04
CA GLU A 16 -12.33 -8.17 12.10
C GLU A 16 -10.89 -7.98 12.53
N HIS A 17 -10.13 -9.08 12.55
CA HIS A 17 -8.74 -8.94 12.97
C HIS A 17 -7.93 -8.11 11.97
N ILE A 18 -8.25 -8.20 10.68
CA ILE A 18 -7.60 -7.37 9.67
C ILE A 18 -8.04 -5.93 9.82
N ALA A 19 -9.33 -5.72 10.04
CA ALA A 19 -9.83 -4.36 10.24
C ALA A 19 -9.14 -3.69 11.42
N ARG A 20 -8.93 -4.44 12.50
CA ARG A 20 -8.26 -3.88 13.67
C ARG A 20 -6.80 -3.53 13.40
N LYS A 21 -6.18 -4.21 12.44
CA LYS A 21 -4.79 -3.92 12.09
C LYS A 21 -4.65 -2.76 11.13
N LEU A 22 -5.70 -2.39 10.44
CA LEU A 22 -5.64 -1.35 9.44
C LEU A 22 -5.12 -0.02 9.96
N PRO A 23 -5.55 0.47 11.13
CA PRO A 23 -5.03 1.75 11.61
C PRO A 23 -3.52 1.78 11.75
N LYS A 24 -2.94 0.73 12.32
CA LYS A 24 -1.50 0.65 12.45
C LYS A 24 -0.80 0.61 11.11
N ARG A 25 -1.32 -0.24 10.22
CA ARG A 25 -0.73 -0.38 8.90
C ARG A 25 -0.83 0.92 8.13
N MET A 26 -1.95 1.61 8.28
CA MET A 26 -2.15 2.87 7.58
C MET A 26 -1.15 3.92 8.04
N VAL A 27 -0.88 3.98 9.33
CA VAL A 27 0.14 4.89 9.85
C VAL A 27 1.50 4.59 9.22
N GLN A 28 1.82 3.30 9.08
CA GLN A 28 3.09 2.93 8.46
C GLN A 28 3.14 3.33 6.99
N LEU A 29 2.03 3.15 6.28
CA LEU A 29 1.99 3.53 4.87
C LEU A 29 2.13 5.04 4.71
N GLU A 30 1.48 5.80 5.55
CA GLU A 30 1.61 7.26 5.51
C GLU A 30 3.06 7.68 5.76
N ARG A 31 3.70 7.02 6.72
CA ARG A 31 5.09 7.33 7.01
C ARG A 31 6.00 6.98 5.83
N MET A 32 5.78 5.82 5.22
CA MET A 32 6.58 5.43 4.07
C MET A 32 6.38 6.38 2.90
N ALA A 33 5.15 6.86 2.71
CA ALA A 33 4.87 7.79 1.62
C ALA A 33 5.66 9.08 1.75
N THR A 34 5.95 9.52 2.97
CA THR A 34 6.71 10.74 3.17
C THR A 34 8.17 10.60 2.73
N GLY A 35 8.61 9.38 2.42
CA GLY A 35 9.95 9.18 1.91
C GLY A 35 10.10 9.49 0.43
N PHE A 36 9.01 9.85 -0.23
CA PHE A 36 9.01 10.14 -1.66
C PHE A 36 8.71 11.61 -1.89
N GLU A 37 9.39 12.20 -2.88
CA GLU A 37 9.17 13.59 -3.22
C GLU A 37 8.04 13.71 -4.22
N PRO A 38 7.21 14.74 -4.11
CA PRO A 38 6.18 14.98 -5.11
C PRO A 38 6.81 15.37 -6.44
N ASP A 39 6.06 15.12 -7.51
CA ASP A 39 6.47 15.53 -8.85
C ASP A 39 7.77 14.90 -9.32
N ARG A 40 8.10 13.74 -8.77
CA ARG A 40 9.30 13.00 -9.16
C ARG A 40 8.91 11.59 -9.53
N ARG A 41 9.54 11.07 -10.58
CA ARG A 41 9.32 9.68 -10.97
C ARG A 41 10.47 8.83 -10.43
N TYR A 42 10.12 7.63 -10.00
CA TYR A 42 11.07 6.70 -9.40
C TYR A 42 11.06 5.40 -10.18
N SER A 43 12.23 4.80 -10.35
CA SER A 43 12.28 3.43 -10.84
C SER A 43 11.85 2.49 -9.74
N GLU A 44 11.51 1.25 -10.10
CA GLU A 44 11.17 0.26 -9.10
C GLU A 44 12.33 0.06 -8.13
N PHE A 45 13.56 0.08 -8.63
CA PHE A 45 14.74 -0.05 -7.78
C PHE A 45 14.78 1.07 -6.75
N GLU A 46 14.55 2.29 -7.19
CA GLU A 46 14.56 3.43 -6.27
C GLU A 46 13.48 3.34 -5.21
N VAL A 47 12.30 2.86 -5.60
CA VAL A 47 11.22 2.64 -4.64
C VAL A 47 11.65 1.60 -3.63
N ASN A 48 12.22 0.50 -4.10
CA ASN A 48 12.67 -0.57 -3.21
C ASN A 48 13.70 -0.07 -2.20
N VAL A 49 14.68 0.68 -2.68
CA VAL A 49 15.72 1.22 -1.81
C VAL A 49 15.10 2.12 -0.74
N THR A 50 14.18 2.98 -1.14
CA THR A 50 13.51 3.86 -0.20
C THR A 50 12.75 3.07 0.86
N LEU A 51 12.02 2.05 0.43
CA LEU A 51 11.17 1.28 1.34
C LEU A 51 11.97 0.37 2.26
N MET A 52 13.15 -0.04 1.84
CA MET A 52 14.00 -0.90 2.68
C MET A 52 14.37 -0.24 4.00
N ALA A 53 14.33 1.07 4.06
CA ALA A 53 14.58 1.79 5.30
C ALA A 53 13.39 1.69 6.28
N PHE A 54 12.22 1.31 5.77
CA PHE A 54 11.01 1.29 6.59
C PHE A 54 10.49 -0.11 6.86
N ALA A 55 10.75 -1.06 5.99
CA ALA A 55 10.10 -2.35 6.08
C ALA A 55 11.02 -3.46 5.60
N LEU A 56 10.93 -4.61 6.27
CA LEU A 56 11.68 -5.78 5.84
C LEU A 56 11.15 -6.31 4.52
N ASP A 57 9.82 -6.31 4.36
CA ASP A 57 9.20 -6.78 3.13
C ASP A 57 8.81 -5.58 2.28
N HIS A 58 9.79 -5.05 1.58
CA HIS A 58 9.58 -3.85 0.77
C HIS A 58 8.70 -4.14 -0.44
N VAL A 59 8.69 -5.39 -0.92
CA VAL A 59 7.83 -5.74 -2.06
C VAL A 59 6.36 -5.64 -1.65
N PHE A 60 6.03 -6.18 -0.49
CA PHE A 60 4.67 -6.10 0.02
C PHE A 60 4.29 -4.64 0.31
N ALA A 61 5.21 -3.89 0.91
CA ALA A 61 4.97 -2.49 1.20
C ALA A 61 4.70 -1.70 -0.08
N ARG A 62 5.49 -1.94 -1.13
CA ARG A 62 5.29 -1.27 -2.40
C ARG A 62 3.90 -1.56 -2.96
N ARG A 63 3.48 -2.82 -2.90
CA ARG A 63 2.17 -3.21 -3.39
C ARG A 63 1.05 -2.51 -2.62
N LEU A 64 1.18 -2.44 -1.31
CA LEU A 64 0.17 -1.77 -0.49
C LEU A 64 0.12 -0.28 -0.80
N LEU A 65 1.26 0.35 -0.98
CA LEU A 65 1.28 1.78 -1.29
C LEU A 65 0.56 2.06 -2.61
N VAL A 66 0.72 1.19 -3.59
CA VAL A 66 0.00 1.35 -4.85
C VAL A 66 -1.48 1.05 -4.65
N GLU A 67 -1.78 -0.03 -3.94
CA GLU A 67 -3.16 -0.45 -3.72
C GLU A 67 -3.97 0.60 -2.99
N TRP A 68 -3.37 1.25 -2.01
CA TRP A 68 -4.06 2.24 -1.20
C TRP A 68 -3.96 3.65 -1.78
N GLY A 69 -3.35 3.77 -2.96
CA GLY A 69 -3.34 5.05 -3.65
C GLY A 69 -2.33 6.06 -3.17
N PHE A 70 -1.31 5.63 -2.44
CA PHE A 70 -0.22 6.52 -2.08
C PHE A 70 0.77 6.70 -3.21
N LEU A 71 1.00 5.64 -3.98
CA LEU A 71 1.89 5.67 -5.13
C LEU A 71 1.12 5.31 -6.39
N GLY A 72 1.39 6.03 -7.46
CA GLY A 72 0.96 5.62 -8.79
C GLY A 72 2.09 4.87 -9.46
N ARG A 73 1.76 4.13 -10.51
CA ARG A 73 2.78 3.40 -11.25
C ARG A 73 2.35 3.23 -12.69
N GLU A 74 3.36 3.11 -13.56
CA GLU A 74 3.08 2.69 -14.92
C GLU A 74 2.67 1.23 -14.94
N THR A 75 1.86 0.86 -15.92
CA THR A 75 1.35 -0.49 -16.03
C THR A 75 2.47 -1.53 -16.06
N ASP A 76 3.56 -1.19 -16.73
CA ASP A 76 4.69 -2.12 -16.87
C ASP A 76 5.67 -2.06 -15.71
N GLY A 77 5.41 -1.22 -14.69
CA GLY A 77 6.29 -1.12 -13.55
C GLY A 77 7.54 -0.30 -13.78
N SER A 78 7.61 0.42 -14.90
CA SER A 78 8.82 1.18 -15.25
C SER A 78 8.99 2.44 -14.42
N ALA A 79 7.93 2.96 -13.83
CA ALA A 79 8.01 4.19 -13.07
C ALA A 79 6.93 4.23 -12.00
N TYR A 80 7.24 4.90 -10.92
CA TYR A 80 6.35 5.14 -9.80
C TYR A 80 6.42 6.62 -9.45
N TRP A 81 5.36 7.12 -8.83
CA TRP A 81 5.34 8.52 -8.38
C TRP A 81 4.42 8.63 -7.17
N LEU A 82 4.63 9.69 -6.41
CA LEU A 82 3.83 9.93 -5.20
C LEU A 82 2.51 10.55 -5.58
N LEU A 83 1.42 9.99 -5.07
CA LEU A 83 0.09 10.51 -5.25
C LEU A 83 -0.38 11.29 -4.03
N ARG A 84 -0.10 10.77 -2.85
CA ARG A 84 -0.52 11.40 -1.59
C ARG A 84 0.30 10.85 -0.44
N THR A 85 0.35 11.61 0.63
CA THR A 85 1.00 11.16 1.85
C THR A 85 0.01 10.91 2.98
N GLU A 86 -1.28 11.20 2.74
CA GLU A 86 -2.32 10.97 3.73
C GLU A 86 -3.21 9.85 3.27
N ARG A 87 -3.79 9.14 4.24
CA ARG A 87 -4.65 8.01 3.92
C ARG A 87 -5.88 8.47 3.16
N PRO A 88 -6.37 7.64 2.23
CA PRO A 88 -7.61 7.97 1.52
C PRO A 88 -8.80 7.85 2.46
N GLU A 89 -9.88 8.54 2.10
CA GLU A 89 -11.09 8.50 2.92
C GLU A 89 -11.73 7.13 2.89
N THR A 90 -11.64 6.44 1.76
CA THR A 90 -12.24 5.13 1.63
C THR A 90 -11.19 4.13 1.21
N ALA A 91 -11.41 2.89 1.66
CA ALA A 91 -10.49 1.81 1.31
C ALA A 91 -10.57 1.53 -0.18
N PRO A 92 -9.47 1.08 -0.77
CA PRO A 92 -9.50 0.63 -2.16
C PRO A 92 -10.32 -0.63 -2.30
N ARG A 93 -10.76 -0.89 -3.51
CA ARG A 93 -11.54 -2.07 -3.80
C ARG A 93 -10.70 -3.25 -4.13
#